data_b763d33e4e08604c72ef4ee658d9b65d
#
_entry.id   b763d33e4e08604c72ef4ee658d9b65d
#
_cell.length_a   1.000
_cell.length_b   1.000
_cell.length_c   1.000
_cell.angle_alpha   90.00
_cell.angle_beta   90.00
_cell.angle_gamma   90.00
#
_symmetry.space_group_name_H-M   'P 1'
#
loop_
_entity.id
_entity.type
_entity.pdbx_description
1 polymer ?
#
loop_
_entity_poly.entity_id
_entity_poly.type
_entity_poly.pdbx_seq_one_letter_code
_entity_poly.pdbx_strand_id
1 'polypeptide(L)'
;MKTRVQFGGVIGGIANVFGGKAAREGVTSDTAVKGNRRLTTNDRSGELVDLSEEKIYRIDYNRKTYEVVTFDELRKQYEEARKQAAKDAEEAEKEKKNKKDEGPEYEVDFNVDETGQKQTVNGFNTKQVVVTVTVREKGKKLEQSGGAVLTADMWMGPKVAAMTELHAFNAKYFKQLYGDATAEMQQMAVLMATNPTFAKAMKEFSKKRGSFEGEPVRTTLTFETVAAPGQQAEAQDDSAGGVVGGLLNRAIKKRQESKGEAAKPGRSKLFESTTELLSASNDAGDLSLPAGFKQR
;
A
#
# COMPACT_ATOMS: atom_id res chain seq x y z
N MET A 1 3.80 6.67 19.38
CA MET A 1 2.62 6.53 18.50
C MET A 1 2.25 5.06 18.39
N LYS A 2 1.00 4.73 18.57
CA LYS A 2 0.50 3.35 18.49
C LYS A 2 -0.46 3.20 17.31
N THR A 3 -0.24 2.22 16.47
CA THR A 3 -1.07 1.94 15.29
C THR A 3 -1.50 0.49 15.25
N ARG A 4 -2.60 0.21 14.56
CA ARG A 4 -3.09 -1.14 14.31
C ARG A 4 -3.38 -1.31 12.82
N VAL A 5 -2.96 -2.44 12.25
CA VAL A 5 -3.25 -2.81 10.87
C VAL A 5 -3.98 -4.14 10.84
N GLN A 6 -5.11 -4.19 10.16
CA GLN A 6 -5.92 -5.40 9.93
C GLN A 6 -6.05 -5.66 8.43
N PHE A 7 -6.15 -6.92 8.06
CA PHE A 7 -6.31 -7.34 6.66
C PHE A 7 -7.56 -8.20 6.48
N GLY A 8 -8.27 -7.98 5.37
CA GLY A 8 -9.46 -8.71 4.97
C GLY A 8 -9.45 -9.07 3.48
N GLY A 9 -10.56 -9.62 2.99
CA GLY A 9 -10.72 -10.04 1.60
C GLY A 9 -10.05 -11.39 1.28
N VAL A 10 -9.92 -11.71 -0.01
CA VAL A 10 -9.33 -12.98 -0.47
C VAL A 10 -7.85 -13.09 -0.07
N ILE A 11 -7.11 -11.99 -0.19
CA ILE A 11 -5.69 -11.93 0.20
C ILE A 11 -5.54 -12.02 1.73
N GLY A 12 -6.48 -11.43 2.49
CA GLY A 12 -6.55 -11.62 3.94
C GLY A 12 -6.73 -13.08 4.34
N GLY A 13 -7.47 -13.87 3.56
CA GLY A 13 -7.59 -15.32 3.72
C GLY A 13 -6.25 -16.06 3.56
N ILE A 14 -5.40 -15.63 2.63
CA ILE A 14 -4.04 -16.18 2.45
C ILE A 14 -3.14 -15.76 3.64
N ALA A 15 -3.21 -14.51 4.08
CA ALA A 15 -2.51 -14.03 5.26
C ALA A 15 -2.92 -14.80 6.53
N ASN A 16 -4.19 -15.25 6.63
CA ASN A 16 -4.67 -16.10 7.73
C ASN A 16 -4.01 -17.49 7.75
N VAL A 17 -3.62 -18.04 6.60
CA VAL A 17 -2.91 -19.32 6.50
C VAL A 17 -1.46 -19.18 6.96
N PHE A 18 -0.82 -18.04 6.65
CA PHE A 18 0.59 -17.78 7.00
C PHE A 18 0.78 -16.93 8.27
N GLY A 19 -0.21 -16.11 8.65
CA GLY A 19 -0.14 -15.16 9.76
C GLY A 19 -0.90 -15.59 11.02
N GLY A 20 -1.69 -16.64 10.97
CA GLY A 20 -2.44 -17.15 12.12
C GLY A 20 -3.38 -16.11 12.76
N LYS A 21 -3.39 -16.06 14.10
CA LYS A 21 -4.23 -15.15 14.92
C LYS A 21 -4.01 -13.67 14.61
N ALA A 22 -2.76 -13.26 14.34
CA ALA A 22 -2.38 -11.87 14.05
C ALA A 22 -3.05 -11.31 12.78
N ALA A 23 -3.33 -12.15 11.79
CA ALA A 23 -4.00 -11.70 10.57
C ALA A 23 -5.49 -11.39 10.79
N ARG A 24 -6.13 -12.02 11.77
CA ARG A 24 -7.55 -11.78 12.12
C ARG A 24 -7.74 -10.63 13.10
N GLU A 25 -6.86 -10.55 14.11
CA GLU A 25 -6.96 -9.55 15.18
C GLU A 25 -6.24 -8.25 14.82
N GLY A 26 -5.45 -8.27 13.74
CA GLY A 26 -4.58 -7.17 13.32
C GLY A 26 -3.25 -7.16 14.09
N VAL A 27 -2.29 -6.45 13.54
CA VAL A 27 -0.98 -6.21 14.17
C VAL A 27 -0.99 -4.82 14.76
N THR A 28 -0.77 -4.74 16.07
CA THR A 28 -0.56 -3.47 16.76
C THR A 28 0.93 -3.22 16.87
N SER A 29 1.36 -2.01 16.50
CA SER A 29 2.74 -1.58 16.57
C SER A 29 2.86 -0.25 17.29
N ASP A 30 3.90 -0.10 18.09
CA ASP A 30 4.31 1.15 18.68
C ASP A 30 5.50 1.71 17.90
N THR A 31 5.40 2.95 17.44
CA THR A 31 6.48 3.65 16.73
C THR A 31 6.88 4.89 17.51
N ALA A 32 8.16 5.03 17.79
CA ALA A 32 8.76 6.18 18.43
C ALA A 32 9.89 6.73 17.56
N VAL A 33 10.02 8.07 17.53
CA VAL A 33 11.08 8.79 16.82
C VAL A 33 11.77 9.71 17.79
N LYS A 34 13.10 9.76 17.75
CA LYS A 34 13.92 10.69 18.51
C LYS A 34 15.19 11.03 17.72
N GLY A 35 15.24 12.24 17.19
CA GLY A 35 16.37 12.69 16.38
C GLY A 35 16.54 11.84 15.11
N ASN A 36 17.66 11.11 15.04
CA ASN A 36 18.00 10.25 13.89
C ASN A 36 17.64 8.77 14.11
N ARG A 37 16.86 8.45 15.14
CA ARG A 37 16.41 7.09 15.43
C ARG A 37 14.90 6.95 15.36
N ARG A 38 14.45 5.84 14.78
CA ARG A 38 13.06 5.39 14.80
C ARG A 38 13.02 3.94 15.26
N LEU A 39 12.26 3.66 16.31
CA LEU A 39 12.00 2.32 16.77
C LEU A 39 10.52 1.99 16.55
N THR A 40 10.26 0.93 15.81
CA THR A 40 8.92 0.35 15.64
C THR A 40 8.91 -1.02 16.29
N THR A 41 7.98 -1.28 17.19
CA THR A 41 7.89 -2.54 17.94
C THR A 41 6.48 -3.12 17.89
N ASN A 42 6.40 -4.43 17.96
CA ASN A 42 5.20 -5.18 18.27
C ASN A 42 5.54 -6.28 19.31
N ASP A 43 4.57 -7.13 19.64
CA ASP A 43 4.75 -8.17 20.67
C ASP A 43 5.90 -9.16 20.39
N ARG A 44 6.36 -9.28 19.14
CA ARG A 44 7.31 -10.32 18.72
C ARG A 44 8.61 -9.76 18.16
N SER A 45 8.55 -8.61 17.55
CA SER A 45 9.68 -8.05 16.80
C SER A 45 9.78 -6.53 16.93
N GLY A 46 10.95 -6.02 16.66
CA GLY A 46 11.21 -4.59 16.56
C GLY A 46 12.08 -4.27 15.37
N GLU A 47 12.01 -3.03 14.91
CA GLU A 47 12.88 -2.47 13.91
C GLU A 47 13.38 -1.11 14.40
N LEU A 48 14.69 -1.04 14.65
CA LEU A 48 15.36 0.22 14.97
C LEU A 48 16.12 0.70 13.71
N VAL A 49 15.73 1.85 13.20
CA VAL A 49 16.45 2.55 12.11
C VAL A 49 17.29 3.65 12.72
N ASP A 50 18.59 3.62 12.47
CA ASP A 50 19.55 4.66 12.85
C ASP A 50 20.11 5.32 11.59
N LEU A 51 19.69 6.58 11.35
CA LEU A 51 20.14 7.37 10.19
C LEU A 51 21.60 7.80 10.31
N SER A 52 22.13 7.91 11.53
CA SER A 52 23.53 8.32 11.75
C SER A 52 24.50 7.18 11.46
N GLU A 53 24.09 5.94 11.76
CA GLU A 53 24.89 4.74 11.49
C GLU A 53 24.59 4.15 10.10
N GLU A 54 23.56 4.63 9.41
CA GLU A 54 23.03 4.07 8.16
C GLU A 54 22.73 2.56 8.29
N LYS A 55 22.05 2.18 9.39
CA LYS A 55 21.73 0.79 9.72
C LYS A 55 20.29 0.62 10.14
N ILE A 56 19.79 -0.58 9.89
CA ILE A 56 18.54 -1.11 10.44
C ILE A 56 18.88 -2.30 11.30
N TYR A 57 18.36 -2.30 12.52
CA TYR A 57 18.43 -3.40 13.46
C TYR A 57 17.07 -4.09 13.49
N ARG A 58 16.99 -5.31 12.99
CA ARG A 58 15.80 -6.16 13.06
C ARG A 58 15.84 -7.01 14.30
N ILE A 59 14.94 -6.76 15.23
CA ILE A 59 14.96 -7.32 16.60
C ILE A 59 13.93 -8.45 16.68
N ASP A 60 14.36 -9.61 17.17
CA ASP A 60 13.49 -10.74 17.55
C ASP A 60 13.44 -10.85 19.06
N TYR A 61 12.32 -10.44 19.67
CA TYR A 61 12.14 -10.47 21.12
C TYR A 61 12.04 -11.90 21.67
N ASN A 62 11.52 -12.85 20.89
CA ASN A 62 11.39 -14.22 21.32
C ASN A 62 12.75 -14.92 21.43
N ARG A 63 13.65 -14.64 20.48
CA ARG A 63 15.00 -15.22 20.43
C ARG A 63 16.03 -14.39 21.17
N LYS A 64 15.70 -13.18 21.55
CA LYS A 64 16.64 -12.18 22.11
C LYS A 64 17.84 -11.96 21.18
N THR A 65 17.58 -11.81 19.91
CA THR A 65 18.59 -11.58 18.87
C THR A 65 18.23 -10.39 18.01
N TYR A 66 19.22 -9.84 17.32
CA TYR A 66 19.00 -8.85 16.27
C TYR A 66 19.89 -9.14 15.06
N GLU A 67 19.42 -8.73 13.90
CA GLU A 67 20.13 -8.72 12.63
C GLU A 67 20.40 -7.28 12.24
N VAL A 68 21.58 -7.02 11.67
CA VAL A 68 21.96 -5.69 11.17
C VAL A 68 21.90 -5.70 9.65
N VAL A 69 21.16 -4.77 9.07
CA VAL A 69 21.10 -4.51 7.64
C VAL A 69 21.62 -3.09 7.38
N THR A 70 22.59 -2.94 6.55
CA THR A 70 23.15 -1.62 6.19
C THR A 70 22.32 -0.96 5.08
N PHE A 71 22.36 0.38 5.01
CA PHE A 71 21.73 1.09 3.90
C PHE A 71 22.39 0.76 2.55
N ASP A 72 23.69 0.44 2.53
CA ASP A 72 24.38 0.01 1.31
C ASP A 72 23.84 -1.31 0.77
N GLU A 73 23.54 -2.27 1.66
CA GLU A 73 22.89 -3.53 1.27
C GLU A 73 21.49 -3.28 0.70
N LEU A 74 20.71 -2.39 1.32
CA LEU A 74 19.39 -2.04 0.82
C LEU A 74 19.46 -1.30 -0.53
N ARG A 75 20.40 -0.37 -0.70
CA ARG A 75 20.63 0.33 -1.98
C ARG A 75 20.98 -0.68 -3.10
N LYS A 76 21.85 -1.66 -2.84
CA LYS A 76 22.18 -2.71 -3.79
C LYS A 76 20.97 -3.55 -4.17
N GLN A 77 20.22 -4.02 -3.19
CA GLN A 77 18.98 -4.79 -3.43
C GLN A 77 17.96 -4.00 -4.27
N TYR A 78 17.80 -2.71 -3.98
CA TYR A 78 16.93 -1.83 -4.74
C TYR A 78 17.38 -1.66 -6.20
N GLU A 79 18.68 -1.42 -6.42
CA GLU A 79 19.25 -1.31 -7.77
C GLU A 79 19.13 -2.61 -8.58
N GLU A 80 19.31 -3.76 -7.96
CA GLU A 80 19.09 -5.05 -8.58
C GLU A 80 17.62 -5.27 -8.96
N ALA A 81 16.71 -4.99 -8.03
CA ALA A 81 15.27 -5.09 -8.28
C ALA A 81 14.82 -4.14 -9.40
N ARG A 82 15.37 -2.92 -9.45
CA ARG A 82 15.10 -1.93 -10.49
C ARG A 82 15.60 -2.40 -11.86
N LYS A 83 16.82 -2.96 -11.93
CA LYS A 83 17.37 -3.53 -13.17
C LYS A 83 16.54 -4.70 -13.68
N GLN A 84 16.08 -5.56 -12.76
CA GLN A 84 15.20 -6.67 -13.13
C GLN A 84 13.85 -6.18 -13.65
N ALA A 85 13.21 -5.25 -12.95
CA ALA A 85 11.94 -4.66 -13.39
C ALA A 85 12.04 -3.97 -14.77
N ALA A 86 13.18 -3.32 -15.06
CA ALA A 86 13.40 -2.70 -16.36
C ALA A 86 13.53 -3.75 -17.48
N LYS A 87 14.22 -4.88 -17.22
CA LYS A 87 14.31 -6.00 -18.17
C LYS A 87 12.94 -6.64 -18.43
N ASP A 88 12.19 -6.92 -17.35
CA ASP A 88 10.86 -7.52 -17.46
C ASP A 88 9.91 -6.61 -18.26
N ALA A 89 10.00 -5.28 -18.07
CA ALA A 89 9.23 -4.32 -18.83
C ALA A 89 9.63 -4.30 -20.34
N GLU A 90 10.92 -4.38 -20.64
CA GLU A 90 11.41 -4.42 -22.03
C GLU A 90 10.98 -5.72 -22.73
N GLU A 91 11.04 -6.86 -22.02
CA GLU A 91 10.56 -8.14 -22.55
C GLU A 91 9.05 -8.11 -22.81
N ALA A 92 8.26 -7.57 -21.87
CA ALA A 92 6.83 -7.40 -22.05
C ALA A 92 6.47 -6.48 -23.23
N GLU A 93 7.25 -5.43 -23.47
CA GLU A 93 7.06 -4.57 -24.67
C GLU A 93 7.39 -5.29 -25.97
N LYS A 94 8.45 -6.13 -25.98
CA LYS A 94 8.81 -6.92 -27.16
C LYS A 94 7.73 -7.96 -27.48
N GLU A 95 7.18 -8.62 -26.45
CA GLU A 95 6.06 -9.55 -26.63
C GLU A 95 4.80 -8.87 -27.16
N LYS A 96 4.47 -7.67 -26.68
CA LYS A 96 3.34 -6.88 -27.18
C LYS A 96 3.52 -6.45 -28.64
N LYS A 97 4.73 -6.08 -29.05
CA LYS A 97 5.03 -5.73 -30.45
C LYS A 97 4.92 -6.92 -31.42
N ASN A 98 5.17 -8.13 -30.93
CA ASN A 98 5.06 -9.37 -31.71
C ASN A 98 3.61 -9.89 -31.80
N LYS A 99 2.75 -9.54 -30.86
CA LYS A 99 1.31 -9.83 -30.90
C LYS A 99 0.62 -8.56 -31.43
N LYS A 100 0.13 -8.59 -32.67
CA LYS A 100 -0.75 -7.56 -33.27
C LYS A 100 -2.15 -7.53 -32.61
N ASP A 101 -2.21 -7.65 -31.31
CA ASP A 101 -3.45 -7.60 -30.57
C ASP A 101 -3.52 -6.24 -29.90
N GLU A 102 -4.22 -5.32 -30.53
CA GLU A 102 -4.65 -4.06 -29.92
C GLU A 102 -5.68 -4.42 -28.84
N GLY A 103 -5.20 -4.85 -27.67
CA GLY A 103 -6.06 -5.04 -26.52
C GLY A 103 -6.81 -3.75 -26.20
N PRO A 104 -7.91 -3.80 -25.44
CA PRO A 104 -8.71 -2.63 -25.14
C PRO A 104 -7.86 -1.54 -24.46
N GLU A 105 -8.01 -0.29 -24.91
CA GLU A 105 -7.44 0.85 -24.18
C GLU A 105 -8.17 1.01 -22.84
N TYR A 106 -7.40 1.25 -21.77
CA TYR A 106 -7.95 1.50 -20.44
C TYR A 106 -7.89 2.97 -20.08
N GLU A 107 -8.88 3.43 -19.34
CA GLU A 107 -8.88 4.74 -18.70
C GLU A 107 -8.96 4.60 -17.16
N VAL A 108 -8.41 5.60 -16.50
CA VAL A 108 -8.36 5.68 -15.04
C VAL A 108 -9.13 6.91 -14.59
N ASP A 109 -10.22 6.71 -13.86
CA ASP A 109 -10.96 7.78 -13.21
C ASP A 109 -10.50 7.93 -11.77
N PHE A 110 -10.37 9.16 -11.33
CA PHE A 110 -9.99 9.51 -9.98
C PHE A 110 -11.04 10.43 -9.38
N ASN A 111 -11.60 10.05 -8.23
CA ASN A 111 -12.56 10.86 -7.51
C ASN A 111 -12.14 11.04 -6.05
N VAL A 112 -12.33 12.24 -5.53
CA VAL A 112 -12.19 12.58 -4.10
C VAL A 112 -13.48 13.19 -3.63
N ASP A 113 -14.09 12.57 -2.63
CA ASP A 113 -15.34 13.00 -2.03
C ASP A 113 -15.13 13.32 -0.55
N GLU A 114 -15.38 14.58 -0.17
CA GLU A 114 -15.55 14.99 1.21
C GLU A 114 -17.01 14.77 1.59
N THR A 115 -17.30 13.62 2.19
CA THR A 115 -18.69 13.19 2.45
C THR A 115 -19.46 14.09 3.42
N GLY A 116 -18.75 14.99 4.12
CA GLY A 116 -19.31 15.81 5.19
C GLY A 116 -19.53 15.05 6.51
N GLN A 117 -19.32 13.74 6.52
CA GLN A 117 -19.45 12.93 7.73
C GLN A 117 -18.34 13.25 8.73
N LYS A 118 -18.72 13.26 10.02
CA LYS A 118 -17.82 13.51 11.14
C LYS A 118 -18.05 12.46 12.22
N GLN A 119 -16.99 11.97 12.82
CA GLN A 119 -17.05 11.08 13.98
C GLN A 119 -15.79 11.20 14.84
N THR A 120 -15.87 10.70 16.07
CA THR A 120 -14.69 10.53 16.91
C THR A 120 -14.13 9.12 16.70
N VAL A 121 -12.86 9.03 16.27
CA VAL A 121 -12.13 7.77 16.08
C VAL A 121 -10.95 7.76 17.04
N ASN A 122 -10.89 6.81 17.95
CA ASN A 122 -9.80 6.66 18.93
C ASN A 122 -9.49 7.95 19.71
N GLY A 123 -10.53 8.74 20.03
CA GLY A 123 -10.40 10.02 20.74
C GLY A 123 -10.09 11.23 19.86
N PHE A 124 -9.90 11.05 18.57
CA PHE A 124 -9.69 12.14 17.61
C PHE A 124 -10.99 12.53 16.90
N ASN A 125 -11.29 13.81 16.86
CA ASN A 125 -12.39 14.30 16.03
C ASN A 125 -11.97 14.27 14.57
N THR A 126 -12.73 13.57 13.73
CA THR A 126 -12.35 13.31 12.34
C THR A 126 -13.45 13.72 11.36
N LYS A 127 -13.04 13.97 10.10
CA LYS A 127 -13.90 14.13 8.93
C LYS A 127 -13.58 13.02 7.91
N GLN A 128 -14.60 12.53 7.21
CA GLN A 128 -14.41 11.49 6.21
C GLN A 128 -14.06 12.09 4.85
N VAL A 129 -13.03 11.49 4.23
CA VAL A 129 -12.63 11.72 2.84
C VAL A 129 -12.55 10.36 2.15
N VAL A 130 -13.26 10.18 1.04
CA VAL A 130 -13.23 8.95 0.24
C VAL A 130 -12.54 9.24 -1.08
N VAL A 131 -11.48 8.48 -1.34
CA VAL A 131 -10.78 8.48 -2.63
C VAL A 131 -11.15 7.21 -3.37
N THR A 132 -11.58 7.34 -4.63
CA THR A 132 -11.88 6.21 -5.49
C THR A 132 -11.07 6.32 -6.78
N VAL A 133 -10.34 5.26 -7.10
CA VAL A 133 -9.64 5.08 -8.38
C VAL A 133 -10.32 3.95 -9.12
N THR A 134 -10.86 4.24 -10.31
CA THR A 134 -11.55 3.25 -11.15
C THR A 134 -10.75 3.05 -12.43
N VAL A 135 -10.45 1.81 -12.75
CA VAL A 135 -9.82 1.40 -14.02
C VAL A 135 -10.85 0.63 -14.83
N ARG A 136 -11.13 1.10 -16.05
CA ARG A 136 -12.11 0.49 -16.96
C ARG A 136 -11.70 0.65 -18.41
N GLU A 137 -12.33 -0.06 -19.32
CA GLU A 137 -12.11 0.13 -20.76
C GLU A 137 -12.57 1.53 -21.18
N LYS A 138 -11.76 2.19 -21.98
CA LYS A 138 -11.98 3.54 -22.47
C LYS A 138 -13.31 3.65 -23.21
N GLY A 139 -14.11 4.65 -22.82
CA GLY A 139 -15.42 4.93 -23.44
C GLY A 139 -16.54 4.01 -22.99
N LYS A 140 -16.30 3.01 -22.13
CA LYS A 140 -17.34 2.13 -21.57
C LYS A 140 -17.54 2.41 -20.08
N LYS A 141 -18.75 2.14 -19.56
CA LYS A 141 -19.00 2.16 -18.11
C LYS A 141 -18.38 0.93 -17.45
N LEU A 142 -18.01 1.04 -16.18
CA LEU A 142 -17.45 -0.06 -15.39
C LEU A 142 -18.34 -1.31 -15.41
N GLU A 143 -19.66 -1.12 -15.35
CA GLU A 143 -20.65 -2.20 -15.37
C GLU A 143 -20.75 -2.87 -16.75
N GLN A 144 -20.26 -2.24 -17.80
CA GLN A 144 -20.30 -2.77 -19.18
C GLN A 144 -19.00 -3.50 -19.55
N SER A 145 -17.86 -2.95 -19.15
CA SER A 145 -16.55 -3.51 -19.52
C SER A 145 -15.93 -4.38 -18.43
N GLY A 146 -16.46 -4.29 -17.20
CA GLY A 146 -15.70 -4.72 -16.05
C GLY A 146 -14.53 -3.80 -15.76
N GLY A 147 -13.71 -4.19 -14.79
CA GLY A 147 -12.53 -3.42 -14.41
C GLY A 147 -12.14 -3.60 -12.95
N ALA A 148 -11.47 -2.59 -12.39
CA ALA A 148 -11.01 -2.59 -11.01
C ALA A 148 -11.35 -1.28 -10.31
N VAL A 149 -11.60 -1.36 -9.01
CA VAL A 149 -11.85 -0.19 -8.15
C VAL A 149 -10.97 -0.28 -6.92
N LEU A 150 -10.20 0.78 -6.68
CA LEU A 150 -9.49 0.99 -5.43
C LEU A 150 -10.19 2.11 -4.67
N THR A 151 -10.63 1.83 -3.45
CA THR A 151 -11.26 2.82 -2.57
C THR A 151 -10.41 3.00 -1.33
N ALA A 152 -10.07 4.24 -0.99
CA ALA A 152 -9.49 4.62 0.29
C ALA A 152 -10.51 5.46 1.06
N ASP A 153 -11.10 4.87 2.10
CA ASP A 153 -11.97 5.56 3.06
C ASP A 153 -11.11 6.05 4.22
N MET A 154 -10.93 7.35 4.31
CA MET A 154 -10.03 7.99 5.26
C MET A 154 -10.79 8.87 6.25
N TRP A 155 -10.53 8.68 7.52
CA TRP A 155 -10.99 9.52 8.61
C TRP A 155 -9.86 10.44 9.04
N MET A 156 -9.91 11.68 8.55
CA MET A 156 -8.86 12.70 8.72
C MET A 156 -9.08 13.45 10.04
N GLY A 157 -8.13 13.36 10.94
CA GLY A 157 -8.10 14.06 12.22
C GLY A 157 -7.21 15.32 12.20
N PRO A 158 -6.98 15.94 13.36
CA PRO A 158 -6.08 17.08 13.46
C PRO A 158 -4.62 16.68 13.19
N LYS A 159 -3.77 17.67 12.94
CA LYS A 159 -2.31 17.45 12.90
C LYS A 159 -1.83 16.99 14.28
N VAL A 160 -0.97 15.98 14.30
CA VAL A 160 -0.41 15.39 15.52
C VAL A 160 1.11 15.58 15.49
N ALA A 161 1.68 16.18 16.51
CA ALA A 161 3.12 16.51 16.54
C ALA A 161 4.01 15.28 16.34
N ALA A 162 3.69 14.15 16.99
CA ALA A 162 4.40 12.89 16.82
C ALA A 162 4.38 12.37 15.38
N MET A 163 3.28 12.59 14.63
CA MET A 163 3.20 12.24 13.21
C MET A 163 4.07 13.16 12.35
N THR A 164 4.11 14.45 12.67
CA THR A 164 4.99 15.41 11.97
C THR A 164 6.46 15.00 12.11
N GLU A 165 6.88 14.59 13.31
CA GLU A 165 8.24 14.10 13.56
C GLU A 165 8.53 12.81 12.79
N LEU A 166 7.57 11.86 12.79
CA LEU A 166 7.69 10.63 12.01
C LEU A 166 7.80 10.90 10.50
N HIS A 167 7.00 11.80 9.97
CA HIS A 167 7.06 12.18 8.54
C HIS A 167 8.41 12.82 8.20
N ALA A 168 8.91 13.71 9.06
CA ALA A 168 10.23 14.33 8.87
C ALA A 168 11.37 13.29 8.92
N PHE A 169 11.29 12.31 9.85
CA PHE A 169 12.23 11.20 9.90
C PHE A 169 12.16 10.36 8.63
N ASN A 170 10.97 9.94 8.21
CA ASN A 170 10.78 9.13 7.02
C ASN A 170 11.30 9.82 5.75
N ALA A 171 11.08 11.14 5.62
CA ALA A 171 11.63 11.90 4.51
C ALA A 171 13.17 11.87 4.46
N LYS A 172 13.85 12.01 5.63
CA LYS A 172 15.31 11.87 5.73
C LYS A 172 15.76 10.44 5.38
N TYR A 173 15.06 9.44 5.91
CA TYR A 173 15.34 8.03 5.68
C TYR A 173 15.26 7.67 4.18
N PHE A 174 14.17 8.06 3.52
CA PHE A 174 14.03 7.84 2.07
C PHE A 174 15.10 8.58 1.27
N LYS A 175 15.43 9.82 1.65
CA LYS A 175 16.48 10.58 0.99
C LYS A 175 17.85 9.91 1.13
N GLN A 176 18.19 9.35 2.29
CA GLN A 176 19.45 8.65 2.50
C GLN A 176 19.51 7.31 1.75
N LEU A 177 18.38 6.58 1.65
CA LEU A 177 18.35 5.30 0.93
C LEU A 177 18.36 5.45 -0.58
N TYR A 178 17.56 6.40 -1.10
CA TYR A 178 17.25 6.46 -2.53
C TYR A 178 17.74 7.74 -3.21
N GLY A 179 18.42 8.62 -2.45
CA GLY A 179 18.85 9.93 -2.93
C GLY A 179 17.67 10.90 -3.08
N ASP A 180 17.90 11.97 -3.80
CA ASP A 180 16.81 12.82 -4.26
C ASP A 180 16.05 11.96 -5.31
N ALA A 181 14.84 11.55 -4.98
CA ALA A 181 14.00 10.55 -5.67
C ALA A 181 13.67 10.89 -7.14
N THR A 182 14.69 11.31 -7.89
CA THR A 182 14.59 11.79 -9.26
C THR A 182 14.19 10.68 -10.23
N ALA A 183 14.60 9.43 -10.00
CA ALA A 183 14.30 8.35 -10.93
C ALA A 183 12.82 7.92 -10.86
N GLU A 184 12.25 7.78 -9.66
CA GLU A 184 10.81 7.48 -9.51
C GLU A 184 9.94 8.66 -9.89
N MET A 185 10.35 9.90 -9.52
CA MET A 185 9.68 11.11 -9.99
C MET A 185 9.79 11.26 -11.51
N GLN A 186 10.92 10.89 -12.12
CA GLN A 186 11.08 10.87 -13.57
C GLN A 186 10.20 9.79 -14.21
N GLN A 187 10.13 8.58 -13.67
CA GLN A 187 9.22 7.53 -14.16
C GLN A 187 7.76 7.96 -14.03
N MET A 188 7.39 8.59 -12.91
CA MET A 188 6.06 9.16 -12.73
C MET A 188 5.80 10.29 -13.74
N ALA A 189 6.78 11.17 -13.99
CA ALA A 189 6.68 12.22 -14.98
C ALA A 189 6.54 11.65 -16.41
N VAL A 190 7.29 10.60 -16.75
CA VAL A 190 7.14 9.88 -18.03
C VAL A 190 5.76 9.24 -18.13
N LEU A 191 5.28 8.57 -17.07
CA LEU A 191 3.94 7.99 -17.03
C LEU A 191 2.86 9.06 -17.22
N MET A 192 2.99 10.23 -16.58
CA MET A 192 2.09 11.36 -16.77
C MET A 192 2.16 11.91 -18.22
N ALA A 193 3.35 11.99 -18.80
CA ALA A 193 3.54 12.50 -20.17
C ALA A 193 3.00 11.54 -21.23
N THR A 194 3.14 10.23 -21.01
CA THR A 194 2.70 9.18 -21.94
C THR A 194 1.27 8.74 -21.75
N ASN A 195 0.66 9.01 -20.59
CA ASN A 195 -0.71 8.64 -20.28
C ASN A 195 -1.54 9.88 -19.89
N PRO A 196 -2.21 10.53 -20.85
CA PRO A 196 -3.01 11.74 -20.60
C PRO A 196 -4.12 11.55 -19.56
N THR A 197 -4.68 10.34 -19.46
CA THR A 197 -5.72 10.00 -18.48
C THR A 197 -5.14 10.00 -17.06
N PHE A 198 -3.96 9.43 -16.86
CA PHE A 198 -3.26 9.47 -15.59
C PHE A 198 -2.88 10.90 -15.20
N ALA A 199 -2.36 11.68 -16.15
CA ALA A 199 -2.04 13.10 -15.92
C ALA A 199 -3.27 13.91 -15.50
N LYS A 200 -4.42 13.67 -16.14
CA LYS A 200 -5.71 14.29 -15.76
C LYS A 200 -6.13 13.89 -14.34
N ALA A 201 -6.05 12.59 -14.00
CA ALA A 201 -6.38 12.08 -12.68
C ALA A 201 -5.50 12.72 -11.59
N MET A 202 -4.20 12.82 -11.80
CA MET A 202 -3.26 13.48 -10.89
C MET A 202 -3.50 14.97 -10.74
N LYS A 203 -3.90 15.65 -11.83
CA LYS A 203 -4.30 17.07 -11.78
C LYS A 203 -5.56 17.28 -10.96
N GLU A 204 -6.57 16.42 -11.09
CA GLU A 204 -7.80 16.48 -10.27
C GLU A 204 -7.48 16.18 -8.80
N PHE A 205 -6.62 15.19 -8.51
CA PHE A 205 -6.14 14.92 -7.16
C PHE A 205 -5.44 16.15 -6.53
N SER A 206 -4.58 16.83 -7.29
CA SER A 206 -3.86 17.99 -6.79
C SER A 206 -4.78 19.17 -6.41
N LYS A 207 -5.90 19.32 -7.11
CA LYS A 207 -6.93 20.33 -6.77
C LYS A 207 -7.64 20.05 -5.45
N LYS A 208 -7.71 18.78 -5.05
CA LYS A 208 -8.37 18.33 -3.82
C LYS A 208 -7.40 18.19 -2.64
N ARG A 209 -6.18 18.74 -2.76
CA ARG A 209 -5.14 18.64 -1.72
C ARG A 209 -5.61 19.14 -0.35
N GLY A 210 -6.45 20.17 -0.29
CA GLY A 210 -7.04 20.68 0.96
C GLY A 210 -7.94 19.68 1.69
N SER A 211 -8.52 18.70 0.99
CA SER A 211 -9.32 17.64 1.61
C SER A 211 -8.51 16.71 2.50
N PHE A 212 -7.18 16.68 2.29
CA PHE A 212 -6.23 15.83 3.02
C PHE A 212 -5.49 16.57 4.14
N GLU A 213 -5.99 17.74 4.57
CA GLU A 213 -5.40 18.42 5.71
C GLU A 213 -5.61 17.63 6.99
N GLY A 214 -4.52 17.50 7.78
CA GLY A 214 -4.51 16.75 9.02
C GLY A 214 -3.82 15.39 8.86
N GLU A 215 -4.17 14.46 9.75
CA GLU A 215 -3.58 13.11 9.78
C GLU A 215 -4.66 12.06 9.58
N PRO A 216 -4.42 11.02 8.80
CA PRO A 216 -5.35 9.90 8.70
C PRO A 216 -5.35 9.10 10.01
N VAL A 217 -6.43 9.19 10.77
CA VAL A 217 -6.62 8.43 12.02
C VAL A 217 -7.09 7.02 11.73
N ARG A 218 -7.93 6.84 10.71
CA ARG A 218 -8.32 5.54 10.17
C ARG A 218 -8.32 5.61 8.65
N THR A 219 -7.72 4.62 8.02
CA THR A 219 -7.78 4.42 6.57
C THR A 219 -8.20 3.00 6.29
N THR A 220 -9.29 2.80 5.57
CA THR A 220 -9.69 1.51 5.01
C THR A 220 -9.44 1.54 3.51
N LEU A 221 -8.50 0.72 3.06
CA LEU A 221 -8.17 0.53 1.65
C LEU A 221 -8.86 -0.74 1.16
N THR A 222 -9.71 -0.62 0.14
CA THR A 222 -10.44 -1.74 -0.46
C THR A 222 -10.12 -1.83 -1.94
N PHE A 223 -9.72 -3.02 -2.40
CA PHE A 223 -9.50 -3.30 -3.81
C PHE A 223 -10.52 -4.34 -4.28
N GLU A 224 -11.29 -3.97 -5.30
CA GLU A 224 -12.36 -4.77 -5.88
C GLU A 224 -12.14 -4.96 -7.38
N THR A 225 -12.58 -6.10 -7.90
CA THR A 225 -12.77 -6.32 -9.33
C THR A 225 -14.25 -6.33 -9.67
N VAL A 226 -14.58 -5.84 -10.85
CA VAL A 226 -15.94 -5.83 -11.41
C VAL A 226 -15.91 -6.65 -12.69
N ALA A 227 -16.75 -7.68 -12.78
CA ALA A 227 -16.88 -8.49 -13.99
C ALA A 227 -17.81 -7.80 -15.00
N ALA A 228 -17.49 -7.90 -16.30
CA ALA A 228 -18.42 -7.49 -17.35
C ALA A 228 -19.65 -8.42 -17.40
N PRO A 229 -20.83 -7.95 -17.87
CA PRO A 229 -22.00 -8.78 -18.06
C PRO A 229 -21.70 -9.94 -19.02
N GLY A 230 -22.03 -11.16 -18.62
CA GLY A 230 -21.76 -12.38 -19.41
C GLY A 230 -20.39 -12.99 -19.17
N GLN A 231 -19.46 -12.31 -18.54
CA GLN A 231 -18.20 -12.87 -18.02
C GLN A 231 -18.43 -13.41 -16.60
N GLN A 232 -19.21 -14.43 -16.44
CA GLN A 232 -19.11 -15.28 -15.26
C GLN A 232 -17.75 -15.98 -15.36
N ALA A 233 -16.86 -15.58 -14.47
CA ALA A 233 -15.62 -16.23 -14.04
C ALA A 233 -15.17 -17.50 -14.83
N GLU A 234 -15.12 -17.46 -16.14
CA GLU A 234 -14.30 -18.38 -16.90
C GLU A 234 -12.86 -17.91 -16.75
N ALA A 235 -12.07 -18.77 -16.16
CA ALA A 235 -10.62 -18.63 -16.09
C ALA A 235 -10.08 -18.56 -17.52
N GLN A 236 -10.02 -17.38 -18.11
CA GLN A 236 -9.37 -17.18 -19.39
C GLN A 236 -7.86 -17.13 -19.21
N ASP A 237 -7.27 -17.86 -20.11
CA ASP A 237 -5.91 -18.18 -20.42
C ASP A 237 -4.88 -17.05 -20.21
N ASP A 238 -3.65 -17.44 -19.91
CA ASP A 238 -2.47 -16.69 -19.47
C ASP A 238 -1.91 -15.61 -20.42
N SER A 239 -2.73 -14.85 -21.13
CA SER A 239 -2.21 -13.92 -22.14
C SER A 239 -2.48 -12.42 -21.95
N ALA A 240 -2.98 -11.99 -20.79
CA ALA A 240 -3.12 -10.53 -20.52
C ALA A 240 -2.17 -10.08 -19.40
N GLY A 241 -1.03 -9.65 -19.84
CA GLY A 241 0.04 -8.87 -19.32
C GLY A 241 0.05 -8.29 -17.93
N GLY A 242 1.15 -8.52 -17.22
CA GLY A 242 1.59 -7.78 -16.05
C GLY A 242 1.34 -8.50 -14.74
N VAL A 243 2.20 -8.23 -13.76
CA VAL A 243 2.20 -8.78 -12.39
C VAL A 243 0.82 -8.71 -11.73
N VAL A 244 0.00 -7.71 -12.05
CA VAL A 244 -1.36 -7.53 -11.54
C VAL A 244 -2.33 -8.56 -12.15
N GLY A 245 -2.21 -8.88 -13.44
CA GLY A 245 -3.07 -9.89 -14.11
C GLY A 245 -2.81 -11.32 -13.60
N GLY A 246 -1.56 -11.69 -13.37
CA GLY A 246 -1.19 -13.01 -12.83
C GLY A 246 -1.65 -13.23 -11.39
N LEU A 247 -1.64 -12.19 -10.55
CA LEU A 247 -2.18 -12.25 -9.18
C LEU A 247 -3.71 -12.33 -9.18
N LEU A 248 -4.37 -11.60 -10.08
CA LEU A 248 -5.83 -11.66 -10.27
C LEU A 248 -6.28 -13.08 -10.66
N ASN A 249 -5.66 -13.69 -11.67
CA ASN A 249 -6.04 -15.03 -12.16
C ASN A 249 -5.85 -16.11 -11.08
N ARG A 250 -4.76 -16.05 -10.29
CA ARG A 250 -4.56 -16.96 -9.16
C ARG A 250 -5.61 -16.80 -8.06
N ALA A 251 -6.01 -15.56 -7.75
CA ALA A 251 -7.00 -15.28 -6.73
C ALA A 251 -8.41 -15.77 -7.15
N ILE A 252 -8.77 -15.62 -8.42
CA ILE A 252 -10.06 -16.06 -8.98
C ILE A 252 -10.15 -17.58 -8.98
N LYS A 253 -9.08 -18.29 -9.40
CA LYS A 253 -9.05 -19.75 -9.48
C LYS A 253 -9.23 -20.45 -8.12
N LYS A 254 -8.71 -19.83 -7.05
CA LYS A 254 -8.80 -20.38 -5.69
C LYS A 254 -10.15 -20.15 -5.01
N ARG A 255 -10.99 -19.22 -5.52
CA ARG A 255 -12.31 -18.89 -4.96
C ARG A 255 -13.41 -19.88 -5.36
N GLN A 256 -13.25 -20.65 -6.42
CA GLN A 256 -14.20 -21.72 -6.78
C GLN A 256 -14.25 -22.84 -5.74
N GLU A 257 -13.24 -22.90 -4.84
CA GLU A 257 -13.14 -23.95 -3.82
C GLU A 257 -13.59 -23.53 -2.41
N SER A 258 -13.85 -22.23 -2.15
CA SER A 258 -14.29 -21.76 -0.81
C SER A 258 -15.62 -21.02 -0.86
N LYS A 259 -16.69 -21.69 -0.45
CA LYS A 259 -18.02 -21.11 -0.18
C LYS A 259 -17.95 -20.20 1.07
N GLY A 260 -18.26 -18.92 0.92
CA GLY A 260 -18.49 -18.02 2.06
C GLY A 260 -18.48 -16.54 1.71
N GLU A 261 -19.60 -15.89 1.83
CA GLU A 261 -20.05 -14.51 1.67
C GLU A 261 -20.55 -14.13 0.28
N ALA A 262 -21.84 -13.77 0.26
CA ALA A 262 -22.58 -13.37 -0.93
C ALA A 262 -22.03 -12.04 -1.50
N ALA A 263 -21.13 -12.15 -2.48
CA ALA A 263 -20.73 -11.00 -3.29
C ALA A 263 -21.93 -10.54 -4.14
N LYS A 264 -22.14 -9.23 -4.22
CA LYS A 264 -23.09 -8.66 -5.19
C LYS A 264 -22.72 -9.16 -6.59
N PRO A 265 -23.72 -9.50 -7.45
CA PRO A 265 -23.44 -10.01 -8.79
C PRO A 265 -22.47 -9.09 -9.53
N GLY A 266 -21.34 -9.63 -9.98
CA GLY A 266 -20.33 -8.93 -10.75
C GLY A 266 -19.22 -8.19 -9.98
N ARG A 267 -19.28 -8.07 -8.64
CA ARG A 267 -18.24 -7.36 -7.85
C ARG A 267 -17.59 -8.28 -6.83
N SER A 268 -16.25 -8.28 -6.79
CA SER A 268 -15.46 -9.14 -5.91
C SER A 268 -14.42 -8.34 -5.16
N LYS A 269 -14.48 -8.36 -3.82
CA LYS A 269 -13.46 -7.77 -2.95
C LYS A 269 -12.26 -8.70 -2.90
N LEU A 270 -11.13 -8.27 -3.47
CA LEU A 270 -9.87 -9.02 -3.46
C LEU A 270 -9.05 -8.74 -2.21
N PHE A 271 -9.03 -7.49 -1.77
CA PHE A 271 -8.20 -7.05 -0.68
C PHE A 271 -8.90 -5.95 0.12
N GLU A 272 -8.72 -5.99 1.43
CA GLU A 272 -9.08 -4.92 2.33
C GLU A 272 -8.01 -4.79 3.41
N SER A 273 -7.63 -3.55 3.71
CA SER A 273 -6.71 -3.24 4.81
C SER A 273 -7.25 -2.06 5.59
N THR A 274 -7.31 -2.18 6.90
CA THR A 274 -7.64 -1.06 7.77
C THR A 274 -6.44 -0.73 8.64
N THR A 275 -5.98 0.52 8.55
CA THR A 275 -4.94 1.08 9.40
C THR A 275 -5.54 2.11 10.34
N GLU A 276 -5.26 2.03 11.63
CA GLU A 276 -5.75 2.95 12.65
C GLU A 276 -4.61 3.52 13.50
N LEU A 277 -4.65 4.81 13.72
CA LEU A 277 -3.88 5.49 14.78
C LEU A 277 -4.66 5.33 16.09
N LEU A 278 -4.14 4.52 17.01
CA LEU A 278 -4.80 4.25 18.30
C LEU A 278 -4.50 5.34 19.33
N SER A 279 -3.24 5.80 19.36
CA SER A 279 -2.80 6.87 20.25
C SER A 279 -1.52 7.52 19.73
N ALA A 280 -1.26 8.75 20.17
CA ALA A 280 -0.01 9.47 19.93
C ALA A 280 0.40 10.21 21.19
N SER A 281 1.71 10.22 21.47
CA SER A 281 2.32 11.02 22.53
C SER A 281 3.65 11.62 22.03
N ASN A 282 4.12 12.65 22.68
CA ASN A 282 5.42 13.25 22.37
C ASN A 282 6.58 12.63 23.16
N ASP A 283 6.30 11.62 24.02
CA ASP A 283 7.34 10.89 24.73
C ASP A 283 7.79 9.69 23.88
N ALA A 284 9.01 9.74 23.40
CA ALA A 284 9.62 8.70 22.59
C ALA A 284 10.29 7.58 23.41
N GLY A 285 10.55 7.81 24.70
CA GLY A 285 11.26 6.87 25.56
C GLY A 285 12.73 6.66 25.12
N ASP A 286 13.26 5.47 25.46
CA ASP A 286 14.60 5.02 25.04
C ASP A 286 14.50 4.26 23.71
N LEU A 287 15.29 4.67 22.72
CA LEU A 287 15.40 4.06 21.40
C LEU A 287 16.73 3.31 21.23
N SER A 288 17.13 2.56 22.24
CA SER A 288 18.31 1.69 22.21
C SER A 288 17.95 0.24 21.89
N LEU A 289 18.96 -0.54 21.49
CA LEU A 289 18.82 -1.98 21.40
C LEU A 289 18.62 -2.56 22.83
N PRO A 290 17.72 -3.54 22.99
CA PRO A 290 17.48 -4.15 24.30
C PRO A 290 18.76 -4.79 24.86
N ALA A 291 19.02 -4.56 26.15
CA ALA A 291 20.19 -5.10 26.81
C ALA A 291 20.19 -6.65 26.78
N GLY A 292 21.35 -7.26 26.55
CA GLY A 292 21.53 -8.71 26.53
C GLY A 292 21.11 -9.41 25.24
N PHE A 293 20.66 -8.68 24.20
CA PHE A 293 20.41 -9.24 22.87
C PHE A 293 21.73 -9.47 22.13
N LYS A 294 21.77 -10.53 21.33
CA LYS A 294 22.98 -10.91 20.54
C LYS A 294 22.74 -10.67 19.05
N GLN A 295 23.78 -10.21 18.38
CA GLN A 295 23.75 -10.13 16.91
C GLN A 295 23.79 -11.56 16.34
N ARG A 296 22.97 -11.78 15.34
CA ARG A 296 22.86 -13.03 14.59
C ARG A 296 23.59 -12.93 13.28
#